data_f496b507d57b954e4c00fff440b867bd
#
_entry.id   f496b507d57b954e4c00fff440b867bd
#
_cell.length_a   1.000
_cell.length_b   1.000
_cell.length_c   1.000
_cell.angle_alpha   90.00
_cell.angle_beta   90.00
_cell.angle_gamma   90.00
#
_symmetry.space_group_name_H-M   'P 1'
#
loop_
_entity.id
_entity.type
_entity.pdbx_description
1 polymer ?
#
loop_
_entity_poly.entity_id
_entity_poly.type
_entity_poly.pdbx_seq_one_letter_code
_entity_poly.pdbx_strand_id
1 'polypeptide(L)'
;MADVRILATGLGFPEGPVACADGSVVLTEIRNQRCSRVAADGRVSLFSDCGGGPNGLAVGPDGCFYLCNNGGSRYVEGHSMGLGPHPDYKFGYVQRIDPKTGEAKLLYKEVNGHLLSAPNDLVFDREGGFYFTDLGKRYPRHRDNGGVYYALPDGSKIVEVAYPILSPNGCGLSPDGKTLYVADTEGARLWAFEVQGPGKVKPKHEFLPHSGRIVAGLSGSARFDSLKVMASGNITVATLNTGYITEISPAGDIVRSVKMPDKYPTNICFSGPDMRTAYVTLSDSGQLGVMRWPEPGLKLNFN
;
A
#
# COMPACT_ATOMS: atom_id res chain seq x y z
N MET A 1 -21.81 11.12 -7.07
CA MET A 1 -20.35 10.90 -7.19
C MET A 1 -19.68 11.88 -6.27
N ALA A 2 -18.58 11.51 -5.63
CA ALA A 2 -17.80 12.43 -4.83
C ALA A 2 -17.26 13.57 -5.73
N ASP A 3 -17.09 14.75 -5.16
CA ASP A 3 -16.44 15.88 -5.85
C ASP A 3 -14.91 15.66 -5.81
N VAL A 4 -14.43 14.84 -6.76
CA VAL A 4 -13.01 14.51 -6.92
C VAL A 4 -12.43 15.40 -8.02
N ARG A 5 -11.57 16.32 -7.63
CA ARG A 5 -10.79 17.13 -8.58
C ARG A 5 -9.55 16.33 -9.01
N ILE A 6 -9.33 16.22 -10.31
CA ILE A 6 -8.12 15.61 -10.85
C ILE A 6 -6.97 16.61 -10.71
N LEU A 7 -5.91 16.22 -10.01
CA LEU A 7 -4.72 17.03 -9.78
C LEU A 7 -3.66 16.77 -10.87
N ALA A 8 -3.46 15.50 -11.26
CA ALA A 8 -2.48 15.12 -12.28
C ALA A 8 -3.01 13.98 -13.15
N THR A 9 -2.52 13.88 -14.39
CA THR A 9 -2.86 12.86 -15.39
C THR A 9 -1.60 12.31 -16.05
N GLY A 10 -1.74 11.23 -16.84
CA GLY A 10 -0.62 10.64 -17.59
C GLY A 10 0.34 9.81 -16.73
N LEU A 11 -0.12 9.37 -15.56
CA LEU A 11 0.64 8.52 -14.65
C LEU A 11 0.53 7.03 -15.07
N GLY A 12 1.62 6.30 -14.94
CA GLY A 12 1.69 4.89 -15.33
C GLY A 12 1.29 3.92 -14.22
N PHE A 13 -0.01 3.72 -13.99
CA PHE A 13 -0.57 2.93 -12.90
C PHE A 13 -0.08 3.45 -11.54
N PRO A 14 -0.58 4.64 -11.12
CA PRO A 14 -0.13 5.29 -9.89
C PRO A 14 -0.53 4.51 -8.64
N GLU A 15 0.40 4.46 -7.65
CA GLU A 15 0.25 3.81 -6.36
C GLU A 15 1.00 4.57 -5.27
N GLY A 16 0.94 4.08 -4.04
CA GLY A 16 1.74 4.51 -2.90
C GLY A 16 1.84 6.03 -2.68
N PRO A 17 0.74 6.79 -2.65
CA PRO A 17 0.80 8.23 -2.52
C PRO A 17 1.24 8.63 -1.11
N VAL A 18 2.21 9.53 -1.03
CA VAL A 18 2.71 10.16 0.20
C VAL A 18 2.60 11.68 0.04
N ALA A 19 1.74 12.29 0.84
CA ALA A 19 1.62 13.75 0.86
C ALA A 19 2.79 14.36 1.64
N CYS A 20 3.47 15.34 1.04
CA CYS A 20 4.62 16.02 1.64
C CYS A 20 4.23 17.34 2.29
N ALA A 21 5.05 17.80 3.24
CA ALA A 21 4.81 19.06 3.97
C ALA A 21 4.80 20.30 3.06
N ASP A 22 5.46 20.25 1.89
CA ASP A 22 5.47 21.31 0.89
C ASP A 22 4.19 21.36 0.01
N GLY A 23 3.21 20.50 0.29
CA GLY A 23 1.97 20.38 -0.46
C GLY A 23 2.07 19.53 -1.73
N SER A 24 3.24 18.98 -2.04
CA SER A 24 3.40 18.00 -3.12
C SER A 24 2.99 16.61 -2.67
N VAL A 25 2.79 15.70 -3.63
CA VAL A 25 2.57 14.28 -3.40
C VAL A 25 3.67 13.51 -4.13
N VAL A 26 4.40 12.67 -3.41
CA VAL A 26 5.27 11.66 -4.03
C VAL A 26 4.46 10.39 -4.16
N LEU A 27 4.50 9.77 -5.33
CA LEU A 27 3.79 8.52 -5.62
C LEU A 27 4.62 7.60 -6.50
N THR A 28 4.24 6.34 -6.55
CA THR A 28 4.86 5.35 -7.42
C THR A 28 4.09 5.22 -8.73
N GLU A 29 4.79 4.86 -9.78
CA GLU A 29 4.21 4.52 -11.08
C GLU A 29 4.69 3.11 -11.46
N ILE A 30 3.88 2.08 -11.16
CA ILE A 30 4.28 0.67 -11.34
C ILE A 30 4.64 0.38 -12.80
N ARG A 31 3.83 0.87 -13.74
CA ARG A 31 4.03 0.67 -15.19
C ARG A 31 5.29 1.37 -15.69
N ASN A 32 5.58 2.56 -15.15
CA ASN A 32 6.72 3.38 -15.56
C ASN A 32 7.99 3.09 -14.76
N GLN A 33 7.94 2.17 -13.78
CA GLN A 33 9.07 1.69 -12.99
C GLN A 33 9.80 2.81 -12.22
N ARG A 34 9.07 3.84 -11.78
CA ARG A 34 9.63 5.04 -11.14
C ARG A 34 8.74 5.57 -10.02
N CYS A 35 9.29 6.44 -9.20
CA CYS A 35 8.53 7.33 -8.33
C CYS A 35 8.47 8.72 -8.96
N SER A 36 7.31 9.36 -8.87
CA SER A 36 7.09 10.71 -9.38
C SER A 36 6.64 11.65 -8.27
N ARG A 37 7.00 12.92 -8.39
CA ARG A 37 6.51 14.00 -7.54
C ARG A 37 5.45 14.79 -8.32
N VAL A 38 4.28 14.94 -7.74
CA VAL A 38 3.20 15.80 -8.22
C VAL A 38 3.18 17.05 -7.35
N ALA A 39 3.50 18.19 -7.93
CA ALA A 39 3.44 19.48 -7.24
C ALA A 39 1.99 19.91 -6.97
N ALA A 40 1.78 20.89 -6.08
CA ALA A 40 0.46 21.40 -5.73
C ALA A 40 -0.32 21.99 -6.94
N ASP A 41 0.39 22.42 -7.99
CA ASP A 41 -0.17 22.89 -9.26
C ASP A 41 -0.47 21.76 -10.26
N GLY A 42 -0.19 20.51 -9.90
CA GLY A 42 -0.40 19.31 -10.73
C GLY A 42 0.75 18.95 -11.66
N ARG A 43 1.85 19.71 -11.68
CA ARG A 43 3.03 19.40 -12.49
C ARG A 43 3.71 18.13 -11.97
N VAL A 44 3.97 17.19 -12.89
CA VAL A 44 4.61 15.90 -12.60
C VAL A 44 6.11 15.98 -12.94
N SER A 45 6.95 15.49 -12.05
CA SER A 45 8.40 15.38 -12.25
C SER A 45 8.92 14.04 -11.72
N LEU A 46 10.04 13.57 -12.24
CA LEU A 46 10.73 12.38 -11.73
C LEU A 46 11.22 12.66 -10.30
N PHE A 47 10.93 11.73 -9.39
CA PHE A 47 11.45 11.73 -8.02
C PHE A 47 12.58 10.70 -7.84
N SER A 48 12.39 9.48 -8.34
CA SER A 48 13.36 8.39 -8.27
C SER A 48 13.17 7.41 -9.43
N ASP A 49 14.25 7.03 -10.07
CA ASP A 49 14.29 5.90 -11.01
C ASP A 49 14.65 4.64 -10.21
N CYS A 50 13.64 3.94 -9.75
CA CYS A 50 13.78 2.79 -8.84
C CYS A 50 13.70 1.43 -9.53
N GLY A 51 13.35 1.41 -10.81
CA GLY A 51 13.19 0.17 -11.58
C GLY A 51 12.10 -0.77 -11.07
N GLY A 52 11.99 -1.94 -11.65
CA GLY A 52 11.08 -3.02 -11.23
C GLY A 52 9.61 -2.66 -11.29
N GLY A 53 8.91 -2.74 -10.17
CA GLY A 53 7.50 -2.38 -10.00
C GLY A 53 7.27 -1.69 -8.66
N PRO A 54 7.62 -0.40 -8.55
CA PRO A 54 7.42 0.37 -7.32
C PRO A 54 5.94 0.44 -6.98
N ASN A 55 5.62 0.13 -5.71
CA ASN A 55 4.24 0.02 -5.24
C ASN A 55 4.02 0.89 -3.99
N GLY A 56 3.91 0.33 -2.82
CA GLY A 56 3.70 1.08 -1.59
C GLY A 56 4.92 1.92 -1.19
N LEU A 57 4.68 3.11 -0.67
CA LEU A 57 5.69 4.09 -0.29
C LEU A 57 5.35 4.69 1.08
N ALA A 58 6.36 4.87 1.94
CA ALA A 58 6.21 5.57 3.22
C ALA A 58 7.49 6.32 3.58
N VAL A 59 7.37 7.35 4.43
CA VAL A 59 8.52 8.05 5.01
C VAL A 59 8.94 7.38 6.30
N GLY A 60 10.23 7.14 6.46
CA GLY A 60 10.82 6.56 7.66
C GLY A 60 11.36 7.58 8.65
N PRO A 61 11.86 7.11 9.81
CA PRO A 61 12.35 7.96 10.90
C PRO A 61 13.56 8.82 10.52
N ASP A 62 14.29 8.44 9.49
CA ASP A 62 15.44 9.17 8.95
C ASP A 62 15.08 10.18 7.85
N GLY A 63 13.76 10.37 7.58
CA GLY A 63 13.25 11.24 6.54
C GLY A 63 13.41 10.70 5.11
N CYS A 64 13.91 9.48 4.94
CA CYS A 64 13.98 8.81 3.65
C CYS A 64 12.68 8.11 3.32
N PHE A 65 12.47 7.84 2.03
CA PHE A 65 11.34 7.05 1.58
C PHE A 65 11.69 5.57 1.55
N TYR A 66 10.77 4.75 1.98
CA TYR A 66 10.86 3.29 1.93
C TYR A 66 9.83 2.78 0.95
N LEU A 67 10.27 1.92 0.05
CA LEU A 67 9.52 1.50 -1.12
C LEU A 67 9.41 -0.01 -1.16
N CYS A 68 8.18 -0.51 -1.20
CA CYS A 68 7.89 -1.89 -1.61
C CYS A 68 7.94 -1.98 -3.12
N ASN A 69 8.79 -2.85 -3.66
CA ASN A 69 8.96 -3.06 -5.08
C ASN A 69 8.59 -4.50 -5.46
N ASN A 70 7.57 -4.66 -6.27
CA ASN A 70 7.04 -5.98 -6.65
C ASN A 70 7.86 -6.69 -7.76
N GLY A 71 9.02 -6.13 -8.14
CA GLY A 71 9.91 -6.67 -9.16
C GLY A 71 9.43 -6.49 -10.60
N GLY A 72 8.30 -5.82 -10.81
CA GLY A 72 7.75 -5.51 -12.11
C GLY A 72 6.64 -6.44 -12.59
N SER A 73 5.76 -5.90 -13.40
CA SER A 73 4.63 -6.59 -14.03
C SER A 73 4.64 -6.38 -15.53
N ARG A 74 4.17 -7.37 -16.27
CA ARG A 74 3.99 -7.28 -17.72
C ARG A 74 2.70 -6.53 -18.02
N TYR A 75 2.82 -5.41 -18.69
CA TYR A 75 1.68 -4.65 -19.21
C TYR A 75 1.48 -4.91 -20.69
N VAL A 76 0.24 -5.02 -21.11
CA VAL A 76 -0.17 -5.23 -22.51
C VAL A 76 -1.05 -4.07 -22.92
N GLU A 77 -0.94 -3.64 -24.17
CA GLU A 77 -1.79 -2.58 -24.72
C GLU A 77 -3.28 -2.92 -24.55
N GLY A 78 -4.08 -1.92 -24.20
CA GLY A 78 -5.51 -2.09 -23.90
C GLY A 78 -5.83 -2.64 -22.51
N HIS A 79 -4.81 -2.99 -21.71
CA HIS A 79 -4.98 -3.45 -20.32
C HIS A 79 -4.32 -2.48 -19.34
N SER A 80 -5.07 -1.97 -18.37
CA SER A 80 -4.54 -1.13 -17.30
C SER A 80 -3.81 -1.95 -16.25
N MET A 81 -4.28 -3.15 -15.93
CA MET A 81 -3.67 -4.05 -14.94
C MET A 81 -2.51 -4.84 -15.52
N GLY A 82 -1.48 -5.08 -14.70
CA GLY A 82 -0.39 -5.99 -15.04
C GLY A 82 -0.86 -7.44 -15.15
N LEU A 83 -0.41 -8.13 -16.21
CA LEU A 83 -0.78 -9.52 -16.53
C LEU A 83 0.38 -10.48 -16.21
N GLY A 84 0.67 -10.67 -14.92
CA GLY A 84 1.77 -11.53 -14.47
C GLY A 84 3.11 -10.80 -14.37
N PRO A 85 4.22 -11.54 -14.08
CA PRO A 85 5.53 -10.95 -13.89
C PRO A 85 6.09 -10.31 -15.16
N HIS A 86 6.92 -9.28 -14.98
CA HIS A 86 7.74 -8.74 -16.06
C HIS A 86 8.68 -9.83 -16.61
N PRO A 87 9.05 -9.83 -17.91
CA PRO A 87 9.99 -10.83 -18.48
C PRO A 87 11.31 -10.93 -17.69
N ASP A 88 11.83 -9.81 -17.19
CA ASP A 88 13.07 -9.76 -16.40
C ASP A 88 12.87 -9.94 -14.89
N TYR A 89 11.64 -10.26 -14.45
CA TYR A 89 11.34 -10.47 -13.04
C TYR A 89 12.18 -11.62 -12.46
N LYS A 90 12.81 -11.35 -11.31
CA LYS A 90 13.57 -12.35 -10.55
C LYS A 90 13.02 -12.53 -9.14
N PHE A 91 12.70 -11.44 -8.45
CA PHE A 91 12.16 -11.36 -7.10
C PHE A 91 11.60 -9.95 -6.83
N GLY A 92 10.82 -9.83 -5.77
CA GLY A 92 10.44 -8.55 -5.19
C GLY A 92 11.43 -8.09 -4.12
N TYR A 93 11.41 -6.81 -3.78
CA TYR A 93 12.38 -6.25 -2.83
C TYR A 93 11.86 -4.98 -2.16
N VAL A 94 12.49 -4.60 -1.06
CA VAL A 94 12.29 -3.31 -0.40
C VAL A 94 13.50 -2.42 -0.67
N GLN A 95 13.25 -1.14 -1.00
CA GLN A 95 14.28 -0.14 -1.25
C GLN A 95 14.14 1.03 -0.27
N ARG A 96 15.26 1.71 -0.01
CA ARG A 96 15.33 3.01 0.66
C ARG A 96 15.75 4.05 -0.35
N ILE A 97 15.00 5.16 -0.44
CA ILE A 97 15.23 6.26 -1.39
C ILE A 97 15.65 7.50 -0.63
N ASP A 98 16.78 8.07 -0.99
CA ASP A 98 17.23 9.37 -0.48
C ASP A 98 16.40 10.50 -1.11
N PRO A 99 15.68 11.32 -0.32
CA PRO A 99 14.81 12.36 -0.87
C PRO A 99 15.54 13.51 -1.55
N LYS A 100 16.87 13.65 -1.31
CA LYS A 100 17.69 14.75 -1.89
C LYS A 100 18.24 14.38 -3.25
N THR A 101 18.64 13.11 -3.40
CA THR A 101 19.30 12.63 -4.63
C THR A 101 18.38 11.81 -5.52
N GLY A 102 17.30 11.25 -4.97
CA GLY A 102 16.44 10.27 -5.66
C GLY A 102 17.08 8.88 -5.79
N GLU A 103 18.27 8.66 -5.19
CA GLU A 103 18.95 7.36 -5.26
C GLU A 103 18.15 6.30 -4.48
N ALA A 104 17.81 5.21 -5.16
CA ALA A 104 17.11 4.05 -4.58
C ALA A 104 18.11 2.92 -4.30
N LYS A 105 18.24 2.52 -3.03
CA LYS A 105 19.14 1.43 -2.60
C LYS A 105 18.32 0.23 -2.15
N LEU A 106 18.74 -0.96 -2.59
CA LEU A 106 18.19 -2.23 -2.10
C LEU A 106 18.41 -2.36 -0.59
N LEU A 107 17.35 -2.65 0.14
CA LEU A 107 17.38 -2.85 1.60
C LEU A 107 17.13 -4.32 1.97
N TYR A 108 16.04 -4.92 1.46
CA TYR A 108 15.69 -6.32 1.70
C TYR A 108 15.21 -6.98 0.41
N LYS A 109 15.58 -8.25 0.21
CA LYS A 109 15.14 -9.10 -0.90
C LYS A 109 14.70 -10.50 -0.47
N GLU A 110 14.99 -10.87 0.79
CA GLU A 110 14.74 -12.23 1.29
C GLU A 110 14.49 -12.23 2.81
N VAL A 111 13.81 -13.25 3.28
CA VAL A 111 13.57 -13.55 4.69
C VAL A 111 13.66 -15.06 4.91
N ASN A 112 14.35 -15.52 5.96
CA ASN A 112 14.51 -16.94 6.29
C ASN A 112 15.00 -17.82 5.12
N GLY A 113 15.84 -17.27 4.21
CA GLY A 113 16.32 -17.96 3.00
C GLY A 113 15.31 -18.01 1.84
N HIS A 114 14.16 -17.36 1.94
CA HIS A 114 13.17 -17.25 0.88
C HIS A 114 13.17 -15.84 0.28
N LEU A 115 13.24 -15.76 -1.04
CA LEU A 115 13.13 -14.48 -1.75
C LEU A 115 11.72 -13.88 -1.58
N LEU A 116 11.65 -12.56 -1.42
CA LEU A 116 10.40 -11.83 -1.48
C LEU A 116 9.82 -11.93 -2.90
N SER A 117 8.50 -12.07 -3.00
CA SER A 117 7.81 -12.26 -4.27
C SER A 117 7.29 -10.95 -4.86
N ALA A 118 6.41 -10.27 -4.16
CA ALA A 118 5.84 -9.01 -4.64
C ALA A 118 5.52 -8.07 -3.47
N PRO A 119 6.52 -7.50 -2.76
CA PRO A 119 6.28 -6.49 -1.73
C PRO A 119 5.33 -5.40 -2.24
N ASN A 120 4.31 -5.09 -1.42
CA ASN A 120 3.19 -4.28 -1.87
C ASN A 120 3.02 -2.97 -1.11
N ASP A 121 2.62 -2.97 0.16
CA ASP A 121 2.42 -1.73 0.95
C ASP A 121 3.16 -1.81 2.29
N LEU A 122 3.35 -0.67 2.97
CA LEU A 122 4.08 -0.62 4.23
C LEU A 122 3.59 0.49 5.16
N VAL A 123 3.79 0.27 6.47
CA VAL A 123 3.48 1.23 7.54
C VAL A 123 4.53 1.17 8.64
N PHE A 124 5.06 2.32 9.03
CA PHE A 124 6.00 2.43 10.16
C PHE A 124 5.27 2.41 11.50
N ASP A 125 5.80 1.68 12.47
CA ASP A 125 5.39 1.77 13.87
C ASP A 125 6.05 2.97 14.59
N ARG A 126 5.74 3.15 15.87
CA ARG A 126 6.29 4.25 16.67
C ARG A 126 7.73 4.03 17.09
N GLU A 127 8.18 2.79 17.09
CA GLU A 127 9.54 2.37 17.44
C GLU A 127 10.50 2.54 16.26
N GLY A 128 9.98 2.89 15.08
CA GLY A 128 10.77 3.17 13.87
C GLY A 128 11.06 1.97 12.99
N GLY A 129 10.50 0.80 13.28
CA GLY A 129 10.43 -0.32 12.34
C GLY A 129 9.18 -0.22 11.47
N PHE A 130 9.05 -1.09 10.48
CA PHE A 130 7.89 -1.08 9.59
C PHE A 130 7.36 -2.47 9.29
N TYR A 131 6.03 -2.56 9.29
CA TYR A 131 5.33 -3.70 8.72
C TYR A 131 5.18 -3.50 7.22
N PHE A 132 5.31 -4.57 6.46
CA PHE A 132 5.00 -4.55 5.04
C PHE A 132 4.35 -5.86 4.60
N THR A 133 3.61 -5.78 3.50
CA THR A 133 2.95 -6.91 2.87
C THR A 133 3.73 -7.37 1.64
N ASP A 134 3.68 -8.65 1.37
CA ASP A 134 4.09 -9.24 0.09
C ASP A 134 2.85 -9.90 -0.54
N LEU A 135 2.40 -9.36 -1.66
CA LEU A 135 1.17 -9.78 -2.35
C LEU A 135 1.27 -11.22 -2.90
N GLY A 136 2.48 -11.70 -3.11
CA GLY A 136 2.72 -12.89 -3.92
C GLY A 136 2.57 -12.62 -5.43
N LYS A 137 3.37 -13.27 -6.25
CA LYS A 137 3.34 -13.11 -7.71
C LYS A 137 2.31 -14.04 -8.32
N ARG A 138 1.57 -13.53 -9.31
CA ARG A 138 0.58 -14.31 -10.06
C ARG A 138 1.16 -14.75 -11.39
N TYR A 139 1.01 -16.02 -11.69
CA TYR A 139 1.40 -16.67 -12.95
C TYR A 139 0.16 -17.23 -13.65
N PRO A 140 0.24 -17.65 -14.92
CA PRO A 140 -0.94 -18.14 -15.65
C PRO A 140 -1.67 -19.32 -15.01
N ARG A 141 -0.97 -20.19 -14.28
CA ARG A 141 -1.50 -21.45 -13.72
C ARG A 141 -1.28 -21.63 -12.21
N HIS A 142 -0.57 -20.72 -11.54
CA HIS A 142 -0.32 -20.74 -10.10
C HIS A 142 -0.05 -19.32 -9.61
N ARG A 143 0.08 -19.17 -8.30
CA ARG A 143 0.55 -17.95 -7.66
C ARG A 143 1.40 -18.30 -6.45
N ASP A 144 2.29 -17.39 -6.07
CA ASP A 144 2.93 -17.43 -4.77
C ASP A 144 1.92 -16.99 -3.71
N ASN A 145 1.93 -17.62 -2.56
CA ASN A 145 1.27 -17.06 -1.38
C ASN A 145 2.04 -15.80 -0.94
N GLY A 146 1.30 -14.86 -0.42
CA GLY A 146 1.88 -13.68 0.21
C GLY A 146 2.06 -13.83 1.72
N GLY A 147 2.58 -12.79 2.33
CA GLY A 147 2.80 -12.72 3.77
C GLY A 147 2.86 -11.30 4.30
N VAL A 148 2.93 -11.19 5.60
CA VAL A 148 3.21 -9.95 6.33
C VAL A 148 4.56 -10.07 7.00
N TYR A 149 5.36 -9.06 6.88
CA TYR A 149 6.73 -9.00 7.40
C TYR A 149 6.94 -7.75 8.23
N TYR A 150 7.96 -7.77 9.07
CA TYR A 150 8.43 -6.61 9.82
C TYR A 150 9.91 -6.44 9.63
N ALA A 151 10.35 -5.21 9.39
CA ALA A 151 11.76 -4.93 9.14
C ALA A 151 12.22 -3.63 9.81
N LEU A 152 13.54 -3.50 10.02
CA LEU A 152 14.17 -2.29 10.51
C LEU A 152 14.72 -1.45 9.36
N PRO A 153 14.71 -0.11 9.47
CA PRO A 153 15.11 0.79 8.38
C PRO A 153 16.61 0.77 8.07
N ASP A 154 17.42 0.22 8.97
CA ASP A 154 18.87 0.11 8.83
C ASP A 154 19.34 -1.16 8.08
N GLY A 155 18.41 -2.05 7.70
CA GLY A 155 18.73 -3.30 7.01
C GLY A 155 19.18 -4.45 7.94
N SER A 156 19.20 -4.25 9.24
CA SER A 156 19.75 -5.22 10.20
C SER A 156 18.83 -6.38 10.54
N LYS A 157 17.50 -6.22 10.32
CA LYS A 157 16.53 -7.23 10.72
C LYS A 157 15.29 -7.23 9.84
N ILE A 158 14.88 -8.42 9.40
CA ILE A 158 13.58 -8.72 8.80
C ILE A 158 13.04 -10.00 9.44
N VAL A 159 11.75 -10.04 9.74
CA VAL A 159 11.07 -11.22 10.28
C VAL A 159 9.73 -11.45 9.60
N GLU A 160 9.33 -12.70 9.45
CA GLU A 160 8.00 -13.09 9.02
C GLU A 160 7.03 -12.95 10.19
N VAL A 161 5.92 -12.23 9.99
CA VAL A 161 4.89 -11.96 11.00
C VAL A 161 3.69 -12.88 10.81
N ALA A 162 3.24 -13.05 9.56
CA ALA A 162 2.13 -13.93 9.22
C ALA A 162 2.28 -14.46 7.79
N TYR A 163 2.23 -15.79 7.65
CA TYR A 163 2.30 -16.51 6.38
C TYR A 163 1.60 -17.88 6.52
N PRO A 164 0.94 -18.42 5.49
CA PRO A 164 0.61 -17.78 4.23
C PRO A 164 -0.67 -16.93 4.30
N ILE A 165 -0.74 -15.89 3.47
CA ILE A 165 -1.95 -15.14 3.17
C ILE A 165 -2.12 -15.14 1.64
N LEU A 166 -3.34 -15.15 1.12
CA LEU A 166 -3.56 -15.35 -0.31
C LEU A 166 -2.96 -14.21 -1.16
N SER A 167 -3.26 -12.95 -0.81
CA SER A 167 -2.73 -11.77 -1.52
C SER A 167 -2.80 -10.52 -0.63
N PRO A 168 -1.99 -10.45 0.45
CA PRO A 168 -1.98 -9.30 1.33
C PRO A 168 -1.47 -8.07 0.57
N ASN A 169 -2.22 -6.98 0.64
CA ASN A 169 -2.03 -5.74 -0.09
C ASN A 169 -1.83 -4.58 0.89
N GLY A 170 -2.79 -3.67 1.03
CA GLY A 170 -2.68 -2.57 1.97
C GLY A 170 -2.49 -3.01 3.40
N CYS A 171 -1.69 -2.28 4.17
CA CYS A 171 -1.55 -2.49 5.61
C CYS A 171 -1.54 -1.16 6.37
N GLY A 172 -1.99 -1.20 7.64
CA GLY A 172 -2.05 -0.02 8.49
C GLY A 172 -2.22 -0.37 9.96
N LEU A 173 -1.66 0.46 10.83
CA LEU A 173 -1.77 0.28 12.28
C LEU A 173 -2.94 1.08 12.83
N SER A 174 -3.63 0.52 13.83
CA SER A 174 -4.61 1.25 14.63
C SER A 174 -3.97 2.46 15.34
N PRO A 175 -4.76 3.49 15.75
CA PRO A 175 -4.21 4.68 16.40
C PRO A 175 -3.38 4.40 17.65
N ASP A 176 -3.68 3.32 18.37
CA ASP A 176 -2.91 2.87 19.54
C ASP A 176 -1.74 1.93 19.20
N GLY A 177 -1.60 1.55 17.91
CA GLY A 177 -0.54 0.64 17.44
C GLY A 177 -0.75 -0.83 17.80
N LYS A 178 -1.89 -1.20 18.40
CA LYS A 178 -2.13 -2.56 18.91
C LYS A 178 -2.80 -3.50 17.92
N THR A 179 -3.25 -2.98 16.80
CA THR A 179 -3.86 -3.78 15.73
C THR A 179 -3.22 -3.43 14.40
N LEU A 180 -2.74 -4.46 13.70
CA LEU A 180 -2.31 -4.34 12.30
C LEU A 180 -3.47 -4.82 11.42
N TYR A 181 -3.99 -3.93 10.58
CA TYR A 181 -4.98 -4.25 9.54
C TYR A 181 -4.27 -4.60 8.24
N VAL A 182 -4.79 -5.61 7.54
CA VAL A 182 -4.24 -6.07 6.26
C VAL A 182 -5.38 -6.38 5.30
N ALA A 183 -5.39 -5.72 4.16
CA ALA A 183 -6.29 -6.02 3.06
C ALA A 183 -5.78 -7.24 2.27
N ASP A 184 -6.64 -8.17 1.93
CA ASP A 184 -6.35 -9.35 1.11
C ASP A 184 -7.16 -9.23 -0.18
N THR A 185 -6.49 -8.97 -1.29
CA THR A 185 -7.14 -8.64 -2.56
C THR A 185 -7.96 -9.80 -3.12
N GLU A 186 -7.33 -10.94 -3.38
CA GLU A 186 -8.01 -12.10 -3.96
C GLU A 186 -8.94 -12.79 -2.95
N GLY A 187 -8.58 -12.74 -1.67
CA GLY A 187 -9.44 -13.20 -0.59
C GLY A 187 -10.67 -12.33 -0.37
N ALA A 188 -10.67 -11.10 -0.90
CA ALA A 188 -11.70 -10.06 -0.68
C ALA A 188 -12.01 -9.85 0.82
N ARG A 189 -10.97 -9.84 1.66
CA ARG A 189 -11.07 -9.77 3.13
C ARG A 189 -10.19 -8.67 3.69
N LEU A 190 -10.65 -8.12 4.81
CA LEU A 190 -9.85 -7.26 5.69
C LEU A 190 -9.52 -8.06 6.94
N TRP A 191 -8.25 -8.27 7.20
CA TRP A 191 -7.72 -8.95 8.37
C TRP A 191 -7.30 -7.97 9.45
N ALA A 192 -7.38 -8.40 10.73
CA ALA A 192 -6.80 -7.72 11.88
C ALA A 192 -5.92 -8.69 12.66
N PHE A 193 -4.70 -8.26 12.94
CA PHE A 193 -3.72 -8.98 13.75
C PHE A 193 -3.47 -8.21 15.04
N GLU A 194 -3.57 -8.86 16.20
CA GLU A 194 -3.25 -8.28 17.50
C GLU A 194 -1.73 -8.18 17.66
N VAL A 195 -1.23 -6.94 17.71
CA VAL A 195 0.20 -6.64 17.86
C VAL A 195 0.62 -6.76 19.32
N GLN A 196 1.64 -7.55 19.59
CA GLN A 196 2.21 -7.77 20.92
C GLN A 196 3.58 -7.09 21.11
N GLY A 197 4.09 -6.48 20.05
CA GLY A 197 5.36 -5.75 20.02
C GLY A 197 5.90 -5.67 18.58
N PRO A 198 7.03 -4.97 18.36
CA PRO A 198 7.65 -4.81 17.07
C PRO A 198 7.90 -6.15 16.35
N GLY A 199 7.21 -6.37 15.24
CA GLY A 199 7.29 -7.60 14.46
C GLY A 199 6.69 -8.85 15.13
N LYS A 200 5.89 -8.67 16.17
CA LYS A 200 5.23 -9.78 16.88
C LYS A 200 3.72 -9.56 16.91
N VAL A 201 2.99 -10.56 16.47
CA VAL A 201 1.52 -10.63 16.64
C VAL A 201 1.17 -11.81 17.54
N LYS A 202 -0.08 -11.81 18.04
CA LYS A 202 -0.60 -12.91 18.83
C LYS A 202 -0.33 -14.25 18.11
N PRO A 203 0.14 -15.29 18.80
CA PRO A 203 0.39 -16.59 18.20
C PRO A 203 -0.89 -17.17 17.57
N LYS A 204 -0.72 -17.85 16.45
CA LYS A 204 -1.83 -18.57 15.80
C LYS A 204 -2.24 -19.81 16.60
N HIS A 205 -3.50 -20.20 16.46
CA HIS A 205 -3.92 -21.55 16.86
C HIS A 205 -3.27 -22.59 15.92
N GLU A 206 -2.93 -23.76 16.40
CA GLU A 206 -2.17 -24.78 15.65
C GLU A 206 -2.78 -25.17 14.29
N PHE A 207 -4.14 -25.15 14.19
CA PHE A 207 -4.87 -25.51 12.97
C PHE A 207 -5.10 -24.33 12.01
N LEU A 208 -4.68 -23.10 12.36
CA LEU A 208 -4.86 -21.93 11.51
C LEU A 208 -3.54 -21.57 10.80
N PRO A 209 -3.59 -21.07 9.57
CA PRO A 209 -2.39 -20.63 8.87
C PRO A 209 -1.72 -19.43 9.55
N HIS A 210 -2.53 -18.52 10.12
CA HIS A 210 -2.09 -17.32 10.85
C HIS A 210 -3.12 -16.94 11.92
N SER A 211 -2.77 -15.95 12.78
CA SER A 211 -3.63 -15.47 13.88
C SER A 211 -4.61 -14.36 13.49
N GLY A 212 -4.68 -14.00 12.20
CA GLY A 212 -5.54 -12.93 11.72
C GLY A 212 -7.03 -13.22 11.94
N ARG A 213 -7.75 -12.21 12.46
CA ARG A 213 -9.21 -12.20 12.55
C ARG A 213 -9.78 -11.47 11.33
N ILE A 214 -10.82 -12.01 10.71
CA ILE A 214 -11.56 -11.31 9.65
C ILE A 214 -12.33 -10.14 10.29
N VAL A 215 -12.12 -8.94 9.76
CA VAL A 215 -12.88 -7.73 10.11
C VAL A 215 -14.08 -7.59 9.19
N ALA A 216 -13.85 -7.67 7.88
CA ALA A 216 -14.89 -7.56 6.86
C ALA A 216 -14.54 -8.38 5.63
N GLY A 217 -15.54 -8.65 4.80
CA GLY A 217 -15.38 -9.24 3.48
C GLY A 217 -16.33 -8.60 2.49
N LEU A 218 -15.93 -8.59 1.21
CA LEU A 218 -16.77 -8.11 0.13
C LEU A 218 -17.27 -9.25 -0.73
N SER A 219 -18.44 -9.06 -1.32
CA SER A 219 -19.05 -10.00 -2.25
C SER A 219 -18.86 -9.57 -3.71
N GLY A 220 -19.19 -10.45 -4.64
CA GLY A 220 -19.15 -10.18 -6.07
C GLY A 220 -17.73 -9.97 -6.59
N SER A 221 -17.57 -8.98 -7.47
CA SER A 221 -16.31 -8.66 -8.12
C SER A 221 -15.43 -7.68 -7.33
N ALA A 222 -15.94 -7.10 -6.24
CA ALA A 222 -15.19 -6.15 -5.43
C ALA A 222 -13.95 -6.80 -4.81
N ARG A 223 -12.83 -6.06 -4.82
CA ARG A 223 -11.56 -6.51 -4.25
C ARG A 223 -10.92 -5.37 -3.45
N PHE A 224 -10.41 -5.68 -2.28
CA PHE A 224 -9.64 -4.73 -1.49
C PHE A 224 -8.25 -4.52 -2.10
N ASP A 225 -7.75 -3.29 -2.01
CA ASP A 225 -6.40 -2.90 -2.41
C ASP A 225 -5.71 -2.22 -1.22
N SER A 226 -4.98 -1.14 -1.43
CA SER A 226 -4.30 -0.45 -0.34
C SER A 226 -5.28 0.23 0.63
N LEU A 227 -4.85 0.45 1.85
CA LEU A 227 -5.66 1.02 2.92
C LEU A 227 -4.92 2.11 3.71
N LYS A 228 -5.69 2.96 4.38
CA LYS A 228 -5.19 3.86 5.44
C LYS A 228 -6.16 3.85 6.62
N VAL A 229 -5.60 3.98 7.82
CA VAL A 229 -6.40 4.06 9.05
C VAL A 229 -6.77 5.52 9.31
N MET A 230 -7.98 5.74 9.82
CA MET A 230 -8.51 7.04 10.20
C MET A 230 -8.18 7.38 11.66
N ALA A 231 -8.22 8.64 12.02
CA ALA A 231 -8.04 9.06 13.42
C ALA A 231 -9.09 8.45 14.37
N SER A 232 -10.29 8.15 13.86
CA SER A 232 -11.36 7.43 14.57
C SER A 232 -11.05 5.94 14.81
N GLY A 233 -10.05 5.38 14.12
CA GLY A 233 -9.77 3.94 14.08
C GLY A 233 -10.47 3.20 12.96
N ASN A 234 -11.35 3.84 12.19
CA ASN A 234 -11.93 3.27 10.98
C ASN A 234 -10.84 3.02 9.93
N ILE A 235 -11.11 2.16 8.99
CA ILE A 235 -10.18 1.77 7.94
C ILE A 235 -10.77 2.18 6.59
N THR A 236 -10.10 3.08 5.84
CA THR A 236 -10.43 3.37 4.46
C THR A 236 -9.66 2.42 3.56
N VAL A 237 -10.38 1.66 2.73
CA VAL A 237 -9.81 0.67 1.81
C VAL A 237 -10.20 1.00 0.38
N ALA A 238 -9.23 1.07 -0.50
CA ALA A 238 -9.48 1.16 -1.93
C ALA A 238 -10.14 -0.15 -2.41
N THR A 239 -11.20 -0.01 -3.20
CA THR A 239 -12.05 -1.15 -3.61
C THR A 239 -12.13 -1.22 -5.13
N LEU A 240 -11.31 -2.11 -5.66
CA LEU A 240 -11.15 -2.36 -7.10
C LEU A 240 -12.41 -2.93 -7.75
N ASN A 241 -12.49 -2.84 -9.05
CA ASN A 241 -13.55 -3.30 -9.95
C ASN A 241 -14.87 -2.54 -9.79
N THR A 242 -15.25 -2.24 -8.57
CA THR A 242 -16.44 -1.46 -8.25
C THR A 242 -16.16 0.03 -8.10
N GLY A 243 -14.88 0.42 -7.95
CA GLY A 243 -14.42 1.82 -7.99
C GLY A 243 -14.87 2.63 -6.79
N TYR A 244 -14.66 2.13 -5.57
CA TYR A 244 -14.98 2.84 -4.33
C TYR A 244 -13.75 3.01 -3.44
N ILE A 245 -13.78 4.03 -2.60
CA ILE A 245 -13.06 4.01 -1.31
C ILE A 245 -14.11 3.64 -0.26
N THR A 246 -13.90 2.49 0.39
CA THR A 246 -14.82 1.95 1.40
C THR A 246 -14.24 2.19 2.79
N GLU A 247 -15.00 2.83 3.67
CA GLU A 247 -14.63 3.02 5.07
C GLU A 247 -15.34 1.98 5.93
N ILE A 248 -14.56 1.24 6.71
CA ILE A 248 -15.00 0.10 7.51
C ILE A 248 -14.64 0.35 8.98
N SER A 249 -15.58 0.08 9.90
CA SER A 249 -15.32 0.16 11.33
C SER A 249 -14.42 -1.01 11.80
N PRO A 250 -13.72 -0.90 12.94
CA PRO A 250 -13.00 -2.03 13.54
C PRO A 250 -13.91 -3.24 13.88
N ALA A 251 -15.22 -3.01 13.99
CA ALA A 251 -16.23 -4.07 14.18
C ALA A 251 -16.63 -4.78 12.88
N GLY A 252 -16.30 -4.18 11.71
CA GLY A 252 -16.58 -4.75 10.39
C GLY A 252 -17.76 -4.12 9.66
N ASP A 253 -18.37 -3.08 10.21
CA ASP A 253 -19.48 -2.39 9.57
C ASP A 253 -18.98 -1.46 8.48
N ILE A 254 -19.66 -1.42 7.34
CA ILE A 254 -19.39 -0.42 6.30
C ILE A 254 -19.97 0.93 6.76
N VAL A 255 -19.09 1.85 7.12
CA VAL A 255 -19.45 3.20 7.56
C VAL A 255 -19.87 4.07 6.37
N ARG A 256 -19.13 3.97 5.28
CA ARG A 256 -19.43 4.66 4.00
C ARG A 256 -18.74 3.98 2.82
N SER A 257 -19.27 4.24 1.63
CA SER A 257 -18.65 3.88 0.36
C SER A 257 -18.70 5.08 -0.58
N VAL A 258 -17.55 5.59 -0.94
CA VAL A 258 -17.41 6.80 -1.78
C VAL A 258 -17.00 6.39 -3.18
N LYS A 259 -17.90 6.61 -4.16
CA LYS A 259 -17.66 6.25 -5.57
C LYS A 259 -16.62 7.18 -6.19
N MET A 260 -15.56 6.60 -6.75
CA MET A 260 -14.51 7.30 -7.49
C MET A 260 -14.84 7.35 -8.99
N PRO A 261 -14.26 8.31 -9.73
CA PRO A 261 -14.42 8.41 -11.21
C PRO A 261 -13.57 7.38 -11.98
N ASP A 262 -13.12 6.33 -11.31
CA ASP A 262 -12.25 5.27 -11.83
C ASP A 262 -12.72 3.92 -11.29
N LYS A 263 -12.49 2.83 -12.03
CA LYS A 263 -12.82 1.48 -11.57
C LYS A 263 -11.72 0.85 -10.70
N TYR A 264 -10.49 1.42 -10.76
CA TYR A 264 -9.33 0.99 -9.99
C TYR A 264 -8.76 2.15 -9.15
N PRO A 265 -9.51 2.72 -8.16
CA PRO A 265 -8.88 3.45 -7.09
C PRO A 265 -8.00 2.45 -6.33
N THR A 266 -6.70 2.71 -6.22
CA THR A 266 -5.76 1.73 -5.66
C THR A 266 -5.26 2.10 -4.29
N ASN A 267 -5.12 3.39 -3.98
CA ASN A 267 -4.61 3.85 -2.70
C ASN A 267 -5.17 5.23 -2.33
N ILE A 268 -5.07 5.59 -1.05
CA ILE A 268 -5.47 6.89 -0.52
C ILE A 268 -4.43 7.36 0.51
N CYS A 269 -4.13 8.65 0.55
CA CYS A 269 -3.39 9.24 1.68
C CYS A 269 -4.05 10.54 2.12
N PHE A 270 -3.73 10.99 3.31
CA PHE A 270 -4.33 12.16 3.95
C PHE A 270 -3.29 13.23 4.25
N SER A 271 -3.71 14.49 4.18
CA SER A 271 -2.89 15.67 4.39
C SER A 271 -3.70 16.86 4.87
N GLY A 272 -3.01 17.98 5.02
CA GLY A 272 -3.57 19.23 5.50
C GLY A 272 -3.54 19.35 7.02
N PRO A 273 -3.76 20.56 7.55
CA PRO A 273 -3.66 20.82 9.00
C PRO A 273 -4.69 20.02 9.81
N ASP A 274 -5.79 19.63 9.19
CA ASP A 274 -6.85 18.84 9.80
C ASP A 274 -6.92 17.38 9.29
N MET A 275 -5.92 16.95 8.51
CA MET A 275 -5.82 15.60 7.95
C MET A 275 -7.05 15.15 7.13
N ARG A 276 -7.76 16.08 6.49
CA ARG A 276 -8.97 15.79 5.69
C ARG A 276 -8.79 15.98 4.19
N THR A 277 -7.64 16.45 3.74
CA THR A 277 -7.32 16.47 2.31
C THR A 277 -6.89 15.07 1.92
N ALA A 278 -7.72 14.40 1.13
CA ALA A 278 -7.46 13.04 0.64
C ALA A 278 -6.93 13.09 -0.79
N TYR A 279 -5.80 12.42 -1.04
CA TYR A 279 -5.30 12.14 -2.38
C TYR A 279 -5.54 10.66 -2.69
N VAL A 280 -6.10 10.38 -3.87
CA VAL A 280 -6.48 9.03 -4.30
C VAL A 280 -5.82 8.72 -5.64
N THR A 281 -5.12 7.60 -5.71
CA THR A 281 -4.58 7.08 -6.96
C THR A 281 -5.67 6.38 -7.76
N LEU A 282 -5.86 6.82 -9.01
CA LEU A 282 -6.89 6.36 -9.96
C LEU A 282 -6.15 5.67 -11.10
N SER A 283 -5.92 4.36 -10.94
CA SER A 283 -4.85 3.68 -11.68
C SER A 283 -5.27 3.18 -13.05
N ASP A 284 -6.58 2.99 -13.31
CA ASP A 284 -7.08 2.67 -14.65
C ASP A 284 -6.90 3.85 -15.60
N SER A 285 -7.21 5.04 -15.13
CA SER A 285 -7.10 6.29 -15.90
C SER A 285 -5.73 6.97 -15.81
N GLY A 286 -4.83 6.48 -14.95
CA GLY A 286 -3.50 7.06 -14.74
C GLY A 286 -3.55 8.47 -14.14
N GLN A 287 -4.32 8.67 -13.07
CA GLN A 287 -4.60 9.97 -12.48
C GLN A 287 -4.34 10.01 -10.98
N LEU A 288 -4.09 11.21 -10.46
CA LEU A 288 -4.14 11.51 -9.04
C LEU A 288 -5.33 12.43 -8.78
N GLY A 289 -6.31 11.94 -8.01
CA GLY A 289 -7.45 12.70 -7.55
C GLY A 289 -7.21 13.34 -6.18
N VAL A 290 -7.83 14.49 -5.93
CA VAL A 290 -7.85 15.14 -4.62
C VAL A 290 -9.27 15.51 -4.25
N MET A 291 -9.64 15.28 -2.98
CA MET A 291 -10.96 15.60 -2.45
C MET A 291 -10.91 15.91 -0.96
N ARG A 292 -11.99 16.47 -0.44
CA ARG A 292 -12.20 16.62 0.99
C ARG A 292 -12.82 15.35 1.56
N TRP A 293 -12.15 14.71 2.51
CA TRP A 293 -12.73 13.57 3.25
C TRP A 293 -13.54 14.06 4.45
N PRO A 294 -14.65 13.41 4.80
CA PRO A 294 -15.52 13.88 5.89
C PRO A 294 -14.88 13.85 7.28
N GLU A 295 -13.92 12.93 7.50
CA GLU A 295 -13.23 12.74 8.76
C GLU A 295 -11.71 12.79 8.60
N PRO A 296 -10.94 13.07 9.65
CA PRO A 296 -9.48 13.12 9.55
C PRO A 296 -8.88 11.73 9.38
N GLY A 297 -7.93 11.61 8.47
CA GLY A 297 -7.01 10.47 8.43
C GLY A 297 -6.11 10.43 9.66
N LEU A 298 -5.58 9.27 10.00
CA LEU A 298 -4.57 9.13 11.05
C LEU A 298 -3.26 9.76 10.57
N LYS A 299 -2.70 10.66 11.36
CA LYS A 299 -1.35 11.16 11.12
C LYS A 299 -0.35 10.03 11.33
N LEU A 300 0.46 9.77 10.32
CA LEU A 300 1.50 8.76 10.37
C LEU A 300 2.68 9.20 11.24
N ASN A 301 3.47 8.23 11.73
CA ASN A 301 4.51 8.51 12.72
C ASN A 301 5.65 9.41 12.21
N PHE A 302 5.96 9.34 10.91
CA PHE A 302 7.13 10.02 10.32
C PHE A 302 6.79 10.85 9.07
N ASN A 303 5.50 11.10 8.81
CA ASN A 303 5.05 11.88 7.66
C ASN A 303 4.17 13.06 8.09
#